data_df5dc66808010fdbb7271716a538a595
#
_entry.id   df5dc66808010fdbb7271716a538a595
#
_cell.length_a   1.000
_cell.length_b   1.000
_cell.length_c   1.000
_cell.angle_alpha   90.00
_cell.angle_beta   90.00
_cell.angle_gamma   90.00
#
_symmetry.space_group_name_H-M   'P 1'
#
loop_
_entity.id
_entity.type
_entity.pdbx_description
1 polymer ?
#
loop_
_entity_poly.entity_id
_entity_poly.type
_entity_poly.pdbx_seq_one_letter_code
_entity_poly.pdbx_strand_id
1 'polypeptide(L)'
;MSMPATADLYDTHGEKLRVAAPIFRDFGAIRSFAGAAATVKVFEDNSLVRAALETPGAGRVLVVDGGGSLRCALVGDKLALLGQQNSWAGIIVYGCIRDSVPISRIALGVKALATNPRKSVKKGEGEFDVTLRFAEVTIAPGDYVYADEDGVMIADHKLD
;
A
#
# COMPACT_ATOMS: atom_id res chain seq x y z
N MET A 1 6.84 -17.78 7.25
CA MET A 1 6.79 -17.22 8.61
C MET A 1 5.96 -15.96 8.63
N SER A 2 5.12 -15.84 9.61
CA SER A 2 4.32 -14.63 9.77
C SER A 2 5.15 -13.51 10.38
N MET A 3 4.81 -12.28 10.02
CA MET A 3 5.35 -11.06 10.61
C MET A 3 4.93 -10.99 12.08
N PRO A 4 5.80 -10.50 13.00
CA PRO A 4 5.35 -10.16 14.36
C PRO A 4 4.24 -9.11 14.32
N ALA A 5 3.40 -9.08 15.34
CA ALA A 5 2.38 -8.04 15.47
C ALA A 5 3.03 -6.65 15.52
N THR A 6 2.38 -5.67 14.87
CA THR A 6 2.91 -4.29 14.88
C THR A 6 3.07 -3.75 16.29
N ALA A 7 2.16 -4.10 17.21
CA ALA A 7 2.27 -3.69 18.62
C ALA A 7 3.57 -4.21 19.27
N ASP A 8 3.92 -5.47 19.01
CA ASP A 8 5.13 -6.07 19.57
C ASP A 8 6.40 -5.47 18.94
N LEU A 9 6.37 -5.21 17.63
CA LEU A 9 7.47 -4.52 16.94
C LEU A 9 7.70 -3.13 17.53
N TYR A 10 6.63 -2.40 17.78
CA TYR A 10 6.73 -1.07 18.38
C TYR A 10 7.31 -1.13 19.79
N ASP A 11 6.90 -2.09 20.59
CA ASP A 11 7.42 -2.24 21.95
C ASP A 11 8.93 -2.50 21.95
N THR A 12 9.44 -3.23 20.96
CA THR A 12 10.86 -3.55 20.83
C THR A 12 11.67 -2.44 20.16
N HIS A 13 11.11 -1.82 19.10
CA HIS A 13 11.87 -0.94 18.19
C HIS A 13 11.32 0.49 18.09
N GLY A 14 10.43 0.91 18.98
CA GLY A 14 9.63 2.14 18.85
C GLY A 14 10.35 3.35 18.29
N GLU A 15 11.59 3.63 18.74
CA GLU A 15 12.36 4.80 18.27
C GLU A 15 12.78 4.70 16.81
N LYS A 16 12.81 3.50 16.25
CA LYS A 16 13.18 3.25 14.85
C LYS A 16 11.97 3.17 13.91
N LEU A 17 10.78 3.33 14.46
CA LEU A 17 9.53 3.19 13.73
C LEU A 17 8.77 4.51 13.64
N ARG A 18 8.29 4.81 12.45
CA ARG A 18 7.35 5.92 12.21
C ARG A 18 5.96 5.30 12.07
N VAL A 19 5.03 5.75 12.89
CA VAL A 19 3.66 5.20 12.90
C VAL A 19 2.76 6.10 12.07
N ALA A 20 2.13 5.53 11.05
CA ALA A 20 1.18 6.28 10.23
C ALA A 20 -0.09 6.63 11.03
N ALA A 21 -0.69 7.78 10.75
CA ALA A 21 -1.99 8.11 11.28
C ALA A 21 -3.00 7.00 10.94
N PRO A 22 -3.93 6.64 11.85
CA PRO A 22 -4.81 5.47 11.69
C PRO A 22 -5.99 5.77 10.74
N ILE A 23 -5.69 6.06 9.49
CA ILE A 23 -6.68 6.45 8.49
C ILE A 23 -6.98 5.36 7.47
N PHE A 24 -6.24 4.24 7.49
CA PHE A 24 -6.39 3.17 6.51
C PHE A 24 -7.34 2.08 6.99
N ARG A 25 -8.07 1.50 6.04
CA ARG A 25 -8.94 0.34 6.24
C ARG A 25 -8.38 -0.85 5.47
N ASP A 26 -8.65 -2.06 5.96
CA ASP A 26 -8.23 -3.30 5.32
C ASP A 26 -9.28 -3.79 4.32
N PHE A 27 -8.82 -4.16 3.12
CA PHE A 27 -9.69 -4.66 2.05
C PHE A 27 -9.26 -6.00 1.48
N GLY A 28 -7.97 -6.34 1.54
CA GLY A 28 -7.44 -7.61 1.03
C GLY A 28 -7.65 -8.77 1.99
N ALA A 29 -7.48 -10.00 1.48
CA ALA A 29 -7.60 -11.20 2.31
C ALA A 29 -6.44 -11.32 3.30
N ILE A 30 -5.27 -10.76 2.97
CA ILE A 30 -4.10 -10.75 3.86
C ILE A 30 -4.12 -9.45 4.65
N ARG A 31 -4.20 -9.54 5.97
CA ARG A 31 -4.27 -8.37 6.82
C ARG A 31 -2.96 -8.03 7.52
N SER A 32 -2.05 -8.99 7.59
CA SER A 32 -0.73 -8.81 8.16
C SER A 32 0.31 -9.03 7.06
N PHE A 33 1.04 -7.97 6.70
CA PHE A 33 2.02 -8.03 5.62
C PHE A 33 3.14 -7.03 5.85
N ALA A 34 4.29 -7.32 5.25
CA ALA A 34 5.47 -6.47 5.37
C ALA A 34 6.34 -6.61 4.11
N GLY A 35 7.15 -5.60 3.85
CA GLY A 35 8.09 -5.62 2.75
C GLY A 35 8.72 -4.26 2.52
N ALA A 36 9.76 -4.24 1.70
CA ALA A 36 10.38 -3.00 1.27
C ALA A 36 9.40 -2.20 0.40
N ALA A 37 9.37 -0.89 0.58
CA ALA A 37 8.47 -0.01 -0.16
C ALA A 37 8.96 0.23 -1.58
N ALA A 38 8.07 0.05 -2.55
CA ALA A 38 8.16 0.69 -3.85
C ALA A 38 7.12 1.82 -3.84
N THR A 39 7.47 2.99 -4.36
CA THR A 39 6.61 4.16 -4.24
C THR A 39 6.14 4.67 -5.59
N VAL A 40 4.91 5.18 -5.60
CA VAL A 40 4.28 5.80 -6.77
C VAL A 40 3.46 6.99 -6.29
N LYS A 41 3.57 8.11 -6.98
CA LYS A 41 2.79 9.31 -6.70
C LYS A 41 1.93 9.63 -7.91
N VAL A 42 0.62 9.63 -7.73
CA VAL A 42 -0.37 9.85 -8.79
C VAL A 42 -1.51 10.72 -8.26
N PHE A 43 -2.29 11.30 -9.17
CA PHE A 43 -3.51 11.99 -8.77
C PHE A 43 -4.64 11.65 -9.75
N GLU A 44 -5.59 10.84 -9.26
CA GLU A 44 -6.80 10.43 -10.00
C GLU A 44 -6.50 9.74 -11.35
N ASP A 45 -5.33 9.13 -11.44
CA ASP A 45 -4.82 8.41 -12.60
C ASP A 45 -4.02 7.20 -12.12
N ASN A 46 -4.46 5.99 -12.46
CA ASN A 46 -3.81 4.75 -12.00
C ASN A 46 -2.89 4.10 -13.04
N SER A 47 -2.53 4.82 -14.10
CA SER A 47 -1.64 4.27 -15.14
C SER A 47 -0.33 3.75 -14.55
N LEU A 48 0.31 4.54 -13.68
CA LEU A 48 1.58 4.18 -13.06
C LEU A 48 1.42 3.10 -12.00
N VAL A 49 0.26 3.01 -11.36
CA VAL A 49 -0.05 1.92 -10.41
C VAL A 49 -0.04 0.58 -11.15
N ARG A 50 -0.72 0.51 -12.30
CA ARG A 50 -0.70 -0.68 -13.14
C ARG A 50 0.73 -1.00 -13.60
N ALA A 51 1.46 -0.02 -14.11
CA ALA A 51 2.82 -0.22 -14.59
C ALA A 51 3.72 -0.81 -13.49
N ALA A 52 3.61 -0.31 -12.27
CA ALA A 52 4.37 -0.83 -11.13
C ALA A 52 3.99 -2.30 -10.85
N LEU A 53 2.69 -2.61 -10.78
CA LEU A 53 2.21 -3.95 -10.45
C LEU A 53 2.52 -4.97 -11.55
N GLU A 54 2.76 -4.54 -12.77
CA GLU A 54 3.20 -5.39 -13.88
C GLU A 54 4.65 -5.87 -13.71
N THR A 55 5.43 -5.24 -12.85
CA THR A 55 6.81 -5.64 -12.57
C THR A 55 6.85 -6.67 -11.44
N PRO A 56 7.93 -7.47 -11.33
CA PRO A 56 8.08 -8.41 -10.21
C PRO A 56 8.06 -7.67 -8.88
N GLY A 57 7.15 -8.08 -7.98
CA GLY A 57 7.04 -7.49 -6.65
C GLY A 57 8.17 -7.87 -5.72
N ALA A 58 8.64 -9.10 -5.82
CA ALA A 58 9.71 -9.64 -4.97
C ALA A 58 9.42 -9.46 -3.47
N GLY A 59 8.16 -9.61 -3.08
CA GLY A 59 7.74 -9.45 -1.68
C GLY A 59 7.64 -8.00 -1.21
N ARG A 60 7.77 -7.02 -2.10
CA ARG A 60 7.67 -5.59 -1.72
C ARG A 60 6.22 -5.17 -1.49
N VAL A 61 6.07 -4.02 -0.86
CA VAL A 61 4.79 -3.35 -0.68
C VAL A 61 4.76 -2.14 -1.63
N LEU A 62 3.73 -2.05 -2.47
CA LEU A 62 3.53 -0.87 -3.31
C LEU A 62 2.79 0.19 -2.49
N VAL A 63 3.43 1.33 -2.29
CA VAL A 63 2.84 2.46 -1.57
C VAL A 63 2.45 3.51 -2.61
N VAL A 64 1.16 3.80 -2.69
CA VAL A 64 0.59 4.71 -3.67
C VAL A 64 0.11 5.97 -2.97
N ASP A 65 0.75 7.10 -3.27
CA ASP A 65 0.24 8.40 -2.86
C ASP A 65 -0.75 8.88 -3.92
N GLY A 66 -2.03 8.75 -3.64
CA GLY A 66 -3.10 9.22 -4.51
C GLY A 66 -3.62 10.61 -4.13
N GLY A 67 -2.85 11.36 -3.34
CA GLY A 67 -3.24 12.70 -2.93
C GLY A 67 -4.42 12.73 -1.96
N GLY A 68 -4.84 11.59 -1.44
CA GLY A 68 -6.01 11.50 -0.56
C GLY A 68 -7.35 11.68 -1.27
N SER A 69 -7.36 11.67 -2.61
CA SER A 69 -8.61 11.84 -3.36
C SER A 69 -9.59 10.72 -3.07
N LEU A 70 -10.84 11.09 -2.79
CA LEU A 70 -11.94 10.16 -2.59
C LEU A 70 -12.89 10.14 -3.80
N ARG A 71 -12.47 10.72 -4.95
CA ARG A 71 -13.33 10.91 -6.11
C ARG A 71 -13.27 9.80 -7.15
N CYS A 72 -12.26 8.93 -7.05
CA CYS A 72 -12.14 7.77 -7.94
C CYS A 72 -11.31 6.69 -7.27
N ALA A 73 -11.38 5.47 -7.82
CA ALA A 73 -10.60 4.34 -7.35
C ALA A 73 -9.31 4.21 -8.16
N LEU A 74 -8.20 3.93 -7.47
CA LEU A 74 -6.89 3.72 -8.08
C LEU A 74 -6.58 2.23 -8.25
N VAL A 75 -7.22 1.35 -7.47
CA VAL A 75 -7.02 -0.10 -7.54
C VAL A 75 -8.38 -0.78 -7.56
N GLY A 76 -8.56 -1.66 -8.52
CA GLY A 76 -9.70 -2.57 -8.58
C GLY A 76 -9.21 -4.02 -8.47
N ASP A 77 -10.11 -4.97 -8.67
CA ASP A 77 -9.81 -6.41 -8.52
C ASP A 77 -8.74 -6.89 -9.50
N LYS A 78 -8.73 -6.39 -10.73
CA LYS A 78 -7.74 -6.80 -11.74
C LYS A 78 -6.33 -6.38 -11.34
N LEU A 79 -6.15 -5.17 -10.83
CA LEU A 79 -4.85 -4.70 -10.35
C LEU A 79 -4.42 -5.43 -9.08
N ALA A 80 -5.35 -5.69 -8.17
CA ALA A 80 -5.04 -6.47 -6.97
C ALA A 80 -4.59 -7.87 -7.34
N LEU A 81 -5.28 -8.53 -8.27
CA LEU A 81 -4.90 -9.86 -8.75
C LEU A 81 -3.53 -9.84 -9.44
N LEU A 82 -3.26 -8.83 -10.24
CA LEU A 82 -1.96 -8.62 -10.88
C LEU A 82 -0.84 -8.50 -9.83
N GLY A 83 -1.07 -7.73 -8.77
CA GLY A 83 -0.12 -7.61 -7.67
C GLY A 83 0.14 -8.95 -6.99
N GLN A 84 -0.89 -9.70 -6.70
CA GLN A 84 -0.76 -11.03 -6.10
C GLN A 84 0.01 -11.98 -7.03
N GLN A 85 -0.32 -12.00 -8.32
CA GLN A 85 0.35 -12.86 -9.30
C GLN A 85 1.83 -12.54 -9.48
N ASN A 86 2.22 -11.26 -9.32
CA ASN A 86 3.60 -10.81 -9.48
C ASN A 86 4.35 -10.74 -8.14
N SER A 87 3.85 -11.41 -7.12
CA SER A 87 4.53 -11.58 -5.82
C SER A 87 4.74 -10.29 -5.03
N TRP A 88 3.80 -9.36 -5.14
CA TRP A 88 3.72 -8.23 -4.23
C TRP A 88 3.14 -8.71 -2.89
N ALA A 89 3.67 -8.19 -1.78
CA ALA A 89 3.15 -8.52 -0.45
C ALA A 89 1.86 -7.75 -0.15
N GLY A 90 1.76 -6.54 -0.63
CA GLY A 90 0.59 -5.70 -0.40
C GLY A 90 0.65 -4.40 -1.16
N ILE A 91 -0.48 -3.68 -1.10
CA ILE A 91 -0.64 -2.34 -1.68
C ILE A 91 -1.24 -1.45 -0.60
N ILE A 92 -0.65 -0.29 -0.38
CA ILE A 92 -1.20 0.75 0.51
C ILE A 92 -1.52 1.95 -0.36
N VAL A 93 -2.79 2.37 -0.36
CA VAL A 93 -3.28 3.45 -1.22
C VAL A 93 -3.76 4.61 -0.37
N TYR A 94 -3.07 5.73 -0.47
CA TYR A 94 -3.58 6.99 0.07
C TYR A 94 -4.58 7.57 -0.92
N GLY A 95 -5.74 6.95 -0.96
CA GLY A 95 -6.84 7.16 -1.90
C GLY A 95 -7.85 6.03 -1.79
N CYS A 96 -8.66 5.82 -2.83
CA CYS A 96 -9.72 4.82 -2.83
C CYS A 96 -9.40 3.60 -3.68
N ILE A 97 -10.08 2.49 -3.36
CA ILE A 97 -10.15 1.30 -4.20
C ILE A 97 -11.61 1.04 -4.60
N ARG A 98 -11.83 0.12 -5.52
CA ARG A 98 -13.16 -0.41 -5.85
C ARG A 98 -13.12 -1.93 -5.90
N ASP A 99 -14.25 -2.56 -6.17
CA ASP A 99 -14.36 -4.03 -6.19
C ASP A 99 -13.98 -4.63 -4.83
N SER A 100 -14.45 -4.02 -3.75
CA SER A 100 -14.03 -4.40 -2.39
C SER A 100 -14.39 -5.85 -2.06
N VAL A 101 -15.50 -6.37 -2.57
CA VAL A 101 -15.90 -7.78 -2.32
C VAL A 101 -14.93 -8.76 -3.01
N PRO A 102 -14.67 -8.68 -4.32
CA PRO A 102 -13.65 -9.54 -4.95
C PRO A 102 -12.26 -9.36 -4.32
N ILE A 103 -11.84 -8.13 -4.01
CA ILE A 103 -10.53 -7.87 -3.40
C ILE A 103 -10.40 -8.57 -2.05
N SER A 104 -11.48 -8.67 -1.28
CA SER A 104 -11.47 -9.36 0.02
C SER A 104 -11.13 -10.84 -0.08
N ARG A 105 -11.15 -11.42 -1.27
CA ARG A 105 -10.86 -12.83 -1.53
C ARG A 105 -9.49 -13.05 -2.18
N ILE A 106 -8.76 -11.96 -2.47
CA ILE A 106 -7.43 -12.05 -3.09
C ILE A 106 -6.38 -12.10 -1.99
N ALA A 107 -5.46 -13.08 -2.08
CA ALA A 107 -4.38 -13.28 -1.11
C ALA A 107 -3.30 -12.21 -1.29
N LEU A 108 -3.61 -11.00 -0.89
CA LEU A 108 -2.78 -9.81 -0.99
C LEU A 108 -3.20 -8.85 0.14
N GLY A 109 -2.25 -8.15 0.73
CA GLY A 109 -2.57 -7.04 1.61
C GLY A 109 -3.06 -5.85 0.79
N VAL A 110 -4.18 -5.26 1.18
CA VAL A 110 -4.68 -4.03 0.54
C VAL A 110 -5.22 -3.12 1.63
N LYS A 111 -4.59 -1.96 1.77
CA LYS A 111 -5.07 -0.89 2.65
C LYS A 111 -5.39 0.35 1.81
N ALA A 112 -6.48 1.02 2.13
CA ALA A 112 -6.90 2.24 1.46
C ALA A 112 -7.74 3.10 2.41
N LEU A 113 -8.04 4.31 2.00
CA LEU A 113 -8.87 5.22 2.81
C LEU A 113 -10.35 4.82 2.77
N ALA A 114 -10.85 4.47 1.59
CA ALA A 114 -12.26 4.18 1.37
C ALA A 114 -12.45 3.49 0.02
N THR A 115 -13.70 3.29 -0.35
CA THR A 115 -14.10 2.76 -1.65
C THR A 115 -14.80 3.83 -2.48
N ASN A 116 -14.66 3.74 -3.80
CA ASN A 116 -15.40 4.57 -4.73
C ASN A 116 -15.55 3.78 -6.04
N PRO A 117 -16.76 3.62 -6.59
CA PRO A 117 -16.93 2.81 -7.81
C PRO A 117 -16.43 3.48 -9.08
N ARG A 118 -16.10 4.76 -9.04
CA ARG A 118 -15.65 5.50 -10.24
C ARG A 118 -14.22 5.14 -10.59
N LYS A 119 -13.99 4.78 -11.85
CA LYS A 119 -12.63 4.54 -12.35
C LYS A 119 -11.85 5.85 -12.46
N SER A 120 -10.53 5.75 -12.42
CA SER A 120 -9.64 6.88 -12.70
C SER A 120 -9.59 7.16 -14.21
N VAL A 121 -9.15 8.37 -14.58
CA VAL A 121 -8.90 8.73 -15.98
C VAL A 121 -7.42 8.53 -16.27
N LYS A 122 -7.13 7.62 -17.22
CA LYS A 122 -5.77 7.21 -17.53
C LYS A 122 -5.09 8.18 -18.50
N LYS A 123 -4.11 8.93 -18.00
CA LYS A 123 -3.35 9.92 -18.78
C LYS A 123 -1.86 9.61 -18.82
N GLY A 124 -1.41 8.56 -18.09
CA GLY A 124 0.00 8.23 -17.98
C GLY A 124 0.80 9.18 -17.10
N GLU A 125 0.15 9.91 -16.22
CA GLU A 125 0.77 10.94 -15.40
C GLU A 125 1.12 10.39 -14.00
N GLY A 126 2.19 10.93 -13.42
CA GLY A 126 2.66 10.58 -12.08
C GLY A 126 4.16 10.45 -12.01
N GLU A 127 4.64 9.95 -10.89
CA GLU A 127 6.07 9.78 -10.63
C GLU A 127 6.31 8.45 -9.92
N PHE A 128 7.35 7.72 -10.38
CA PHE A 128 7.86 6.51 -9.71
C PHE A 128 9.02 6.86 -8.78
N ASP A 129 9.20 6.05 -7.75
CA ASP A 129 10.42 6.03 -6.93
C ASP A 129 10.72 7.38 -6.28
N VAL A 130 9.71 8.09 -5.85
CA VAL A 130 9.82 9.34 -5.13
C VAL A 130 9.51 9.15 -3.65
N THR A 131 10.07 10.00 -2.79
CA THR A 131 9.72 10.01 -1.38
C THR A 131 8.31 10.57 -1.20
N LEU A 132 7.50 9.84 -0.47
CA LEU A 132 6.10 10.20 -0.20
C LEU A 132 5.95 10.81 1.18
N ARG A 133 4.93 11.66 1.33
CA ARG A 133 4.55 12.20 2.62
C ARG A 133 3.04 12.24 2.74
N PHE A 134 2.48 11.38 3.59
CA PHE A 134 1.05 11.37 3.94
C PHE A 134 0.88 10.65 5.26
N ALA A 135 -0.31 10.75 5.86
CA ALA A 135 -0.64 10.08 7.12
C ALA A 135 0.43 10.34 8.21
N GLU A 136 1.00 11.55 8.23
CA GLU A 136 2.01 11.99 9.21
C GLU A 136 3.33 11.22 9.15
N VAL A 137 3.60 10.50 8.06
CA VAL A 137 4.87 9.77 7.89
C VAL A 137 5.51 10.10 6.54
N THR A 138 6.82 9.97 6.51
CA THR A 138 7.62 10.03 5.28
C THR A 138 7.99 8.60 4.90
N ILE A 139 7.83 8.26 3.63
CA ILE A 139 8.14 6.93 3.10
C ILE A 139 9.03 7.10 1.88
N ALA A 140 10.30 6.72 2.02
CA ALA A 140 11.24 6.72 0.90
C ALA A 140 11.23 5.35 0.21
N PRO A 141 11.55 5.27 -1.10
CA PRO A 141 11.75 3.98 -1.74
C PRO A 141 12.77 3.14 -0.98
N GLY A 142 12.44 1.88 -0.71
CA GLY A 142 13.30 0.98 0.04
C GLY A 142 13.09 0.97 1.55
N ASP A 143 12.38 1.95 2.10
CA ASP A 143 11.97 1.88 3.50
C ASP A 143 11.16 0.61 3.74
N TYR A 144 11.19 0.09 4.96
CA TYR A 144 10.48 -1.16 5.27
C TYR A 144 9.12 -0.87 5.89
N VAL A 145 8.08 -1.50 5.34
CA VAL A 145 6.69 -1.31 5.74
C VAL A 145 6.22 -2.51 6.55
N TYR A 146 5.63 -2.25 7.71
CA TYR A 146 4.94 -3.25 8.54
C TYR A 146 3.47 -2.85 8.66
N ALA A 147 2.57 -3.73 8.29
CA ALA A 147 1.15 -3.45 8.32
C ALA A 147 0.38 -4.64 8.87
N ASP A 148 -0.58 -4.38 9.74
CA ASP A 148 -1.57 -5.35 10.20
C ASP A 148 -2.87 -4.61 10.56
N GLU A 149 -3.79 -5.27 11.26
CA GLU A 149 -5.09 -4.68 11.59
C GLU A 149 -4.96 -3.45 12.50
N ASP A 150 -3.86 -3.32 13.26
CA ASP A 150 -3.66 -2.19 14.16
C ASP A 150 -3.09 -0.97 13.46
N GLY A 151 -2.48 -1.11 12.28
CA GLY A 151 -1.96 0.05 11.58
C GLY A 151 -0.81 -0.24 10.64
N VAL A 152 -0.14 0.86 10.28
CA VAL A 152 1.00 0.86 9.37
C VAL A 152 2.18 1.56 10.03
N MET A 153 3.34 0.92 9.99
CA MET A 153 4.59 1.50 10.49
C MET A 153 5.67 1.42 9.42
N ILE A 154 6.57 2.40 9.46
CA ILE A 154 7.66 2.54 8.50
C ILE A 154 8.98 2.56 9.28
N ALA A 155 9.96 1.80 8.79
CA ALA A 155 11.33 1.85 9.29
C ALA A 155 12.30 2.10 8.13
N ASP A 156 13.49 2.60 8.41
CA ASP A 156 14.50 2.84 7.38
C ASP A 156 15.04 1.55 6.75
N HIS A 157 14.89 0.44 7.48
CA HIS A 157 15.31 -0.89 7.02
C HIS A 157 14.54 -1.96 7.81
N LYS A 158 14.65 -3.21 7.39
CA LYS A 158 14.03 -4.34 8.07
C LYS A 158 14.61 -4.49 9.49
N LEU A 159 13.73 -4.63 10.47
CA LEU A 159 14.10 -4.68 11.90
C LEU A 159 14.02 -6.08 12.51
N ASP A 160 13.36 -7.02 11.86
CA ASP A 160 13.12 -8.39 12.36
C ASP A 160 13.91 -9.48 11.63
#